data_b25349611018bcd92f042ec13dda92c1
#
_entry.id   b25349611018bcd92f042ec13dda92c1
#
_cell.length_a   1.000
_cell.length_b   1.000
_cell.length_c   1.000
_cell.angle_alpha   90.00
_cell.angle_beta   90.00
_cell.angle_gamma   90.00
#
_symmetry.space_group_name_H-M   'P 1'
#
loop_
_entity.id
_entity.type
_entity.pdbx_description
1 polymer ?
#
loop_
_entity_poly.entity_id
_entity_poly.type
_entity_poly.pdbx_seq_one_letter_code
_entity_poly.pdbx_strand_id
1 'polypeptide(L)'
;MINGVIFDMDGLMFDTERMWATFWEPALAALGLEYKEGLAEAERGTAGETSRNIVRQFYGEDCDANAIIDSLHRVADEEFQKPVPKKPGLDELLAWLDANHIPMAVASSSRVHVIAVSYTHLRAHETLANLV
;
A
#
# COMPACT_ATOMS: atom_id res chain seq x y z
N MET A 1 13.15 -27.29 -8.33
CA MET A 1 13.91 -26.15 -8.88
C MET A 1 12.92 -24.99 -9.02
N ILE A 2 13.26 -23.80 -8.52
CA ILE A 2 12.41 -22.60 -8.65
C ILE A 2 12.70 -21.97 -10.02
N ASN A 3 11.67 -21.81 -10.84
CA ASN A 3 11.79 -21.29 -12.22
C ASN A 3 11.41 -19.80 -12.34
N GLY A 4 10.89 -19.19 -11.29
CA GLY A 4 10.54 -17.79 -11.20
C GLY A 4 9.89 -17.47 -9.88
N VAL A 5 9.82 -16.18 -9.53
CA VAL A 5 9.21 -15.66 -8.31
C VAL A 5 8.24 -14.54 -8.66
N ILE A 6 7.06 -14.58 -8.08
CA ILE A 6 6.09 -13.49 -8.14
C ILE A 6 5.95 -12.94 -6.72
N PHE A 7 6.24 -11.65 -6.55
CA PHE A 7 6.11 -10.96 -5.27
C PHE A 7 4.77 -10.25 -5.18
N ASP A 8 4.11 -10.39 -4.04
CA ASP A 8 3.12 -9.41 -3.62
C ASP A 8 3.85 -8.17 -3.09
N MET A 9 3.40 -6.98 -3.45
CA MET A 9 4.09 -5.74 -3.08
C MET A 9 3.72 -5.29 -1.67
N ASP A 10 2.43 -5.19 -1.41
CA ASP A 10 1.92 -4.57 -0.20
C ASP A 10 2.02 -5.49 1.02
N GLY A 11 2.69 -5.01 2.07
CA GLY A 11 2.89 -5.79 3.30
C GLY A 11 3.94 -6.88 3.19
N LEU A 12 4.37 -7.28 1.98
CA LEU A 12 5.39 -8.30 1.75
C LEU A 12 6.76 -7.71 1.38
N MET A 13 6.83 -6.94 0.30
CA MET A 13 8.06 -6.24 -0.11
C MET A 13 8.27 -4.95 0.69
N PHE A 14 7.18 -4.23 0.91
CA PHE A 14 7.16 -2.95 1.61
C PHE A 14 6.24 -3.00 2.82
N ASP A 15 6.54 -2.20 3.84
CA ASP A 15 5.73 -2.08 5.06
C ASP A 15 4.56 -1.11 4.88
N THR A 16 3.82 -1.29 3.78
CA THR A 16 2.71 -0.43 3.39
C THR A 16 1.52 -0.52 4.33
N GLU A 17 1.22 -1.69 4.89
CA GLU A 17 0.12 -1.84 5.86
C GLU A 17 0.29 -0.94 7.08
N ARG A 18 1.51 -0.86 7.61
CA ARG A 18 1.82 0.03 8.73
C ARG A 18 1.68 1.49 8.35
N MET A 19 2.06 1.85 7.12
CA MET A 19 1.89 3.20 6.60
C MET A 19 0.41 3.57 6.49
N TRP A 20 -0.43 2.70 5.91
CA TRP A 20 -1.86 2.94 5.78
C TRP A 20 -2.53 3.26 7.12
N ALA A 21 -2.14 2.57 8.19
CA ALA A 21 -2.68 2.84 9.53
C ALA A 21 -2.40 4.27 9.99
N THR A 22 -1.27 4.86 9.59
CA THR A 22 -0.89 6.23 9.97
C THR A 22 -1.58 7.32 9.15
N PHE A 23 -2.18 6.99 8.02
CA PHE A 23 -2.83 7.97 7.13
C PHE A 23 -4.23 8.39 7.60
N TRP A 24 -4.88 7.56 8.42
CA TRP A 24 -6.24 7.83 8.89
C TRP A 24 -6.35 9.11 9.72
N GLU A 25 -5.44 9.32 10.67
CA GLU A 25 -5.49 10.49 11.54
C GLU A 25 -5.39 11.82 10.76
N PRO A 26 -4.39 12.07 9.90
CA PRO A 26 -4.32 13.30 9.12
C PRO A 26 -5.45 13.41 8.08
N ALA A 27 -5.95 12.30 7.53
CA ALA A 27 -7.06 12.31 6.59
C ALA A 27 -8.37 12.78 7.24
N LEU A 28 -8.65 12.31 8.45
CA LEU A 28 -9.83 12.69 9.22
C LEU A 28 -9.71 14.12 9.75
N ALA A 29 -8.54 14.50 10.26
CA ALA A 29 -8.26 15.85 10.73
C ALA A 29 -8.49 16.91 9.64
N ALA A 30 -8.15 16.60 8.38
CA ALA A 30 -8.42 17.49 7.24
C ALA A 30 -9.93 17.76 7.00
N LEU A 31 -10.80 16.90 7.50
CA LEU A 31 -12.26 17.01 7.43
C LEU A 31 -12.87 17.48 8.76
N GLY A 32 -12.04 17.81 9.76
CA GLY A 32 -12.51 18.21 11.10
C GLY A 32 -13.08 17.04 11.92
N LEU A 33 -12.71 15.80 11.58
CA LEU A 33 -13.12 14.59 12.28
C LEU A 33 -12.00 14.06 13.16
N GLU A 34 -12.37 13.47 14.31
CA GLU A 34 -11.41 12.79 15.18
C GLU A 34 -11.22 11.32 14.75
N TYR A 35 -9.99 10.84 14.87
CA TYR A 35 -9.71 9.42 14.68
C TYR A 35 -10.40 8.57 15.75
N LYS A 36 -11.01 7.48 15.33
CA LYS A 36 -11.63 6.50 16.23
C LYS A 36 -10.81 5.22 16.26
N GLU A 37 -10.46 4.79 17.47
CA GLU A 37 -9.68 3.57 17.69
C GLU A 37 -10.37 2.35 17.04
N GLY A 38 -9.56 1.48 16.42
CA GLY A 38 -10.03 0.30 15.72
C GLY A 38 -10.40 0.52 14.24
N LEU A 39 -10.49 1.77 13.76
CA LEU A 39 -10.82 2.05 12.37
C LEU A 39 -9.77 1.47 11.41
N ALA A 40 -8.50 1.72 11.66
CA ALA A 40 -7.42 1.26 10.79
C ALA A 40 -7.34 -0.28 10.74
N GLU A 41 -7.60 -0.96 11.84
CA GLU A 41 -7.68 -2.42 11.89
C GLU A 41 -8.88 -2.97 11.10
N ALA A 42 -10.04 -2.34 11.25
CA ALA A 42 -11.26 -2.74 10.54
C ALA A 42 -11.13 -2.54 9.02
N GLU A 43 -10.40 -1.52 8.60
CA GLU A 43 -10.17 -1.18 7.20
C GLU A 43 -9.06 -2.00 6.52
N ARG A 44 -8.30 -2.80 7.30
CA ARG A 44 -7.18 -3.58 6.74
C ARG A 44 -7.66 -4.57 5.68
N GLY A 45 -7.10 -4.46 4.47
CA GLY A 45 -7.42 -5.33 3.35
C GLY A 45 -8.80 -5.12 2.74
N THR A 46 -9.49 -4.03 3.10
CA THR A 46 -10.78 -3.69 2.53
C THR A 46 -10.66 -2.68 1.40
N ALA A 47 -11.68 -2.60 0.56
CA ALA A 47 -11.77 -1.62 -0.52
C ALA A 47 -13.23 -1.41 -0.96
N GLY A 48 -13.45 -0.34 -1.71
CA GLY A 48 -14.73 -0.08 -2.35
C GLY A 48 -15.90 0.09 -1.37
N GLU A 49 -16.99 -0.62 -1.58
CA GLU A 49 -18.19 -0.47 -0.73
C GLU A 49 -18.00 -1.03 0.68
N THR A 50 -17.17 -2.06 0.84
CA THR A 50 -16.85 -2.61 2.18
C THR A 50 -16.19 -1.54 3.05
N SER A 51 -15.21 -0.83 2.52
CA SER A 51 -14.54 0.27 3.20
C SER A 51 -15.54 1.40 3.57
N ARG A 52 -16.40 1.82 2.63
CA ARG A 52 -17.44 2.80 2.92
C ARG A 52 -18.40 2.38 4.04
N ASN A 53 -18.76 1.11 4.08
CA ASN A 53 -19.63 0.58 5.14
C ASN A 53 -18.94 0.58 6.50
N ILE A 54 -17.65 0.25 6.55
CA ILE A 54 -16.85 0.34 7.78
C ILE A 54 -16.79 1.80 8.26
N VAL A 55 -16.50 2.74 7.38
CA VAL A 55 -16.50 4.17 7.73
C VAL A 55 -17.84 4.60 8.30
N ARG A 56 -18.98 4.20 7.70
CA ARG A 56 -20.33 4.49 8.24
C ARG A 56 -20.55 3.87 9.62
N GLN A 57 -20.06 2.68 9.90
CA GLN A 57 -20.15 2.07 11.24
C GLN A 57 -19.46 2.90 12.31
N PHE A 58 -18.32 3.54 11.96
CA PHE A 58 -17.58 4.39 12.90
C PHE A 58 -18.13 5.81 13.00
N TYR A 59 -18.58 6.41 11.88
CA TYR A 59 -18.94 7.83 11.82
C TYR A 59 -20.44 8.09 11.63
N GLY A 60 -21.24 7.05 11.48
CA GLY A 60 -22.69 7.11 11.30
C GLY A 60 -23.11 6.99 9.85
N GLU A 61 -24.35 6.54 9.64
CA GLU A 61 -24.92 6.31 8.30
C GLU A 61 -25.01 7.59 7.45
N ASP A 62 -25.14 8.75 8.10
CA ASP A 62 -25.26 10.05 7.43
C ASP A 62 -23.88 10.69 7.11
N CYS A 63 -22.77 10.06 7.48
CA CYS A 63 -21.45 10.59 7.17
C CYS A 63 -21.16 10.53 5.67
N ASP A 64 -20.38 11.48 5.18
CA ASP A 64 -19.84 11.42 3.81
C ASP A 64 -18.66 10.46 3.74
N ALA A 65 -18.96 9.16 3.65
CA ALA A 65 -17.94 8.12 3.57
C ALA A 65 -17.03 8.28 2.34
N ASN A 66 -17.54 8.83 1.23
CA ASN A 66 -16.72 9.08 0.05
C ASN A 66 -15.69 10.17 0.34
N ALA A 67 -16.09 11.29 0.95
CA ALA A 67 -15.15 12.36 1.31
C ALA A 67 -14.05 11.86 2.27
N ILE A 68 -14.40 10.98 3.21
CA ILE A 68 -13.43 10.39 4.14
C ILE A 68 -12.42 9.50 3.39
N ILE A 69 -12.90 8.61 2.53
CA ILE A 69 -12.03 7.72 1.72
C ILE A 69 -11.19 8.53 0.73
N ASP A 70 -11.75 9.55 0.09
CA ASP A 70 -11.00 10.42 -0.83
C ASP A 70 -9.92 11.21 -0.10
N SER A 71 -10.18 11.65 1.14
CA SER A 71 -9.19 12.31 1.99
C SER A 71 -8.06 11.35 2.35
N LEU A 72 -8.38 10.11 2.72
CA LEU A 72 -7.39 9.05 2.98
C LEU A 72 -6.50 8.79 1.75
N HIS A 73 -7.11 8.67 0.58
CA HIS A 73 -6.35 8.44 -0.65
C HIS A 73 -5.44 9.61 -1.01
N ARG A 74 -5.84 10.85 -0.75
CA ARG A 74 -5.01 12.04 -0.98
C ARG A 74 -3.78 12.02 -0.07
N VAL A 75 -3.95 11.73 1.21
CA VAL A 75 -2.82 11.57 2.14
C VAL A 75 -1.89 10.44 1.70
N ALA A 76 -2.46 9.31 1.29
CA ALA A 76 -1.70 8.18 0.80
C ALA A 76 -0.90 8.54 -0.47
N ASP A 77 -1.52 9.23 -1.44
CA ASP A 77 -0.87 9.64 -2.68
C ASP A 77 0.33 10.59 -2.41
N GLU A 78 0.23 11.47 -1.40
CA GLU A 78 1.34 12.34 -0.98
C GLU A 78 2.45 11.55 -0.27
N GLU A 79 2.09 10.66 0.66
CA GLU A 79 3.06 9.88 1.43
C GLU A 79 3.79 8.84 0.58
N PHE A 80 3.12 8.21 -0.38
CA PHE A 80 3.74 7.26 -1.31
C PHE A 80 4.64 7.91 -2.36
N GLN A 81 4.70 9.24 -2.45
CA GLN A 81 5.76 9.93 -3.21
C GLN A 81 7.11 9.91 -2.49
N LYS A 82 7.11 9.66 -1.19
CA LYS A 82 8.32 9.50 -0.37
C LYS A 82 8.83 8.06 -0.45
N PRO A 83 10.11 7.81 -0.12
CA PRO A 83 10.64 6.45 -0.04
C PRO A 83 9.81 5.56 0.90
N VAL A 84 9.32 4.44 0.38
CA VAL A 84 8.54 3.46 1.15
C VAL A 84 9.49 2.51 1.87
N PRO A 85 9.32 2.28 3.19
CA PRO A 85 10.14 1.35 3.93
C PRO A 85 10.07 -0.06 3.36
N LYS A 86 11.23 -0.64 3.02
CA LYS A 86 11.35 -2.02 2.56
C LYS A 86 11.31 -2.97 3.75
N LYS A 87 10.80 -4.17 3.53
CA LYS A 87 10.94 -5.25 4.52
C LYS A 87 12.39 -5.68 4.63
N PRO A 88 12.87 -6.03 5.85
CA PRO A 88 14.22 -6.55 6.05
C PRO A 88 14.50 -7.78 5.17
N GLY A 89 15.67 -7.82 4.56
CA GLY A 89 16.11 -8.93 3.70
C GLY A 89 15.62 -8.85 2.26
N LEU A 90 14.82 -7.84 1.87
CA LEU A 90 14.33 -7.72 0.50
C LEU A 90 15.47 -7.50 -0.50
N ASP A 91 16.38 -6.58 -0.21
CA ASP A 91 17.47 -6.25 -1.13
C ASP A 91 18.42 -7.45 -1.32
N GLU A 92 18.70 -8.18 -0.25
CA GLU A 92 19.53 -9.40 -0.29
C GLU A 92 18.86 -10.51 -1.11
N LEU A 93 17.53 -10.69 -0.94
CA LEU A 93 16.76 -11.67 -1.69
C LEU A 93 16.73 -11.32 -3.18
N LEU A 94 16.47 -10.07 -3.53
CA LEU A 94 16.46 -9.63 -4.92
C LEU A 94 17.82 -9.80 -5.58
N ALA A 95 18.91 -9.43 -4.89
CA ALA A 95 20.27 -9.61 -5.37
C ALA A 95 20.62 -11.10 -5.58
N TRP A 96 20.17 -11.96 -4.68
CA TRP A 96 20.39 -13.41 -4.81
C TRP A 96 19.63 -14.00 -6.00
N LEU A 97 18.37 -13.60 -6.21
CA LEU A 97 17.55 -14.05 -7.35
C LEU A 97 18.17 -13.61 -8.68
N ASP A 98 18.61 -12.36 -8.75
CA ASP A 98 19.28 -11.81 -9.94
C ASP A 98 20.60 -12.57 -10.25
N ALA A 99 21.45 -12.77 -9.25
CA ALA A 99 22.70 -13.50 -9.39
C ALA A 99 22.50 -14.96 -9.84
N ASN A 100 21.35 -15.55 -9.56
CA ASN A 100 20.98 -16.91 -10.00
C ASN A 100 20.12 -16.92 -11.27
N HIS A 101 19.94 -15.77 -11.92
CA HIS A 101 19.13 -15.61 -13.14
C HIS A 101 17.70 -16.14 -13.01
N ILE A 102 17.09 -15.99 -11.83
CA ILE A 102 15.72 -16.41 -11.56
C ILE A 102 14.80 -15.26 -11.94
N PRO A 103 13.88 -15.42 -12.92
CA PRO A 103 12.93 -14.39 -13.30
C PRO A 103 12.06 -13.95 -12.14
N MET A 104 11.83 -12.64 -12.04
CA MET A 104 11.04 -12.03 -10.98
C MET A 104 9.89 -11.21 -11.59
N ALA A 105 8.75 -11.18 -10.93
CA ALA A 105 7.61 -10.32 -11.25
C ALA A 105 6.99 -9.78 -9.95
N VAL A 106 6.27 -8.68 -10.05
CA VAL A 106 5.48 -8.11 -8.93
C VAL A 106 4.02 -8.15 -9.33
N ALA A 107 3.18 -8.68 -8.46
CA ALA A 107 1.74 -8.60 -8.54
C ALA A 107 1.22 -7.73 -7.40
N SER A 108 0.38 -6.74 -7.69
CA SER A 108 -0.17 -5.84 -6.69
C SER A 108 -1.56 -5.37 -7.10
N SER A 109 -2.46 -5.24 -6.12
CA SER A 109 -3.76 -4.58 -6.28
C SER A 109 -3.71 -3.07 -6.05
N SER A 110 -2.54 -2.52 -5.73
CA SER A 110 -2.33 -1.10 -5.51
C SER A 110 -2.48 -0.29 -6.80
N ARG A 111 -2.73 1.01 -6.65
CA ARG A 111 -2.81 1.92 -7.80
C ARG A 111 -1.48 1.97 -8.55
N VAL A 112 -1.55 2.07 -9.87
CA VAL A 112 -0.37 2.02 -10.76
C VAL A 112 0.71 3.03 -10.37
N HIS A 113 0.33 4.25 -9.94
CA HIS A 113 1.31 5.25 -9.54
C HIS A 113 2.05 4.89 -8.23
N VAL A 114 1.38 4.24 -7.27
CA VAL A 114 2.00 3.72 -6.04
C VAL A 114 3.01 2.63 -6.39
N ILE A 115 2.63 1.74 -7.28
CA ILE A 115 3.51 0.68 -7.78
C ILE A 115 4.73 1.30 -8.48
N ALA A 116 4.52 2.29 -9.35
CA ALA A 116 5.59 2.94 -10.09
C ALA A 116 6.61 3.64 -9.19
N VAL A 117 6.16 4.35 -8.16
CA VAL A 117 7.04 5.02 -7.19
C VAL A 117 7.81 4.00 -6.36
N SER A 118 7.12 2.99 -5.82
CA SER A 118 7.76 1.91 -5.07
C SER A 118 8.79 1.15 -5.92
N TYR A 119 8.46 0.91 -7.17
CA TYR A 119 9.34 0.29 -8.15
C TYR A 119 10.58 1.13 -8.47
N THR A 120 10.43 2.46 -8.61
CA THR A 120 11.55 3.37 -8.83
C THR A 120 12.57 3.31 -7.69
N HIS A 121 12.11 3.08 -6.47
CA HIS A 121 12.98 2.90 -5.29
C HIS A 121 13.65 1.51 -5.22
N LEU A 122 13.17 0.53 -5.99
CA LEU A 122 13.83 -0.78 -6.15
C LEU A 122 14.93 -0.78 -7.22
N ARG A 123 15.03 0.29 -8.04
CA ARG A 123 15.88 0.39 -9.22
C ARG A 123 17.38 0.35 -8.97
N ALA A 124 17.86 -0.57 -8.21
CA ALA A 124 19.26 -0.95 -8.34
C ALA A 124 19.47 -2.11 -9.34
N HIS A 125 18.41 -2.80 -9.79
CA HIS A 125 18.52 -3.97 -10.67
C HIS A 125 17.44 -3.93 -11.76
N GLU A 126 17.89 -3.59 -12.97
CA GLU A 126 17.08 -3.52 -14.19
C GLU A 126 16.70 -4.93 -14.66
N THR A 127 15.57 -5.44 -14.28
CA THR A 127 14.79 -6.40 -15.11
C THR A 127 13.49 -6.82 -14.44
N LEU A 128 12.59 -5.89 -14.19
CA LEU A 128 11.21 -6.25 -13.88
C LEU A 128 10.34 -5.90 -15.08
N ALA A 129 10.19 -6.85 -15.99
CA ALA A 129 9.23 -6.79 -17.06
C ALA A 129 7.94 -7.48 -16.58
N ASN A 130 6.84 -6.73 -16.66
CA ASN A 130 5.44 -7.09 -16.48
C ASN A 130 4.85 -6.83 -15.08
N LEU A 131 4.21 -5.65 -15.00
CA LEU A 131 3.10 -5.37 -14.09
C LEU A 131 1.83 -5.99 -14.70
N VAL A 132 1.16 -6.85 -14.00
CA VAL A 132 -0.18 -7.35 -14.33
C VAL A 132 -1.15 -6.84 -13.29
#